data_d97fde5079c3185730f4b0200cbf6438
#
_entry.id   d97fde5079c3185730f4b0200cbf6438
#
_cell.length_a   1.000
_cell.length_b   1.000
_cell.length_c   1.000
_cell.angle_alpha   90.00
_cell.angle_beta   90.00
_cell.angle_gamma   90.00
#
_symmetry.space_group_name_H-M   'P 1'
#
loop_
_entity.id
_entity.type
_entity.pdbx_description
1 polymer ?
#
loop_
_entity_poly.entity_id
_entity_poly.type
_entity_poly.pdbx_seq_one_letter_code
_entity_poly.pdbx_strand_id
1 'polypeptide(L)'
;VLYGQTEASDFVTLHRNGDVDPKTEGPVYPGVHKKIKDVEVFYKGPGVFKGYYKNEEATKETIDKNGWVKTGDAGVLDSNGHLKIIDRAKDVGKLNSGKMFAPKYLENKLKFCGIIKEAVAFGDNKDFVSCFINIDLEAVASWAERNNIAYSGYIDLAGQSSVYDLISNEIDKVCLLYTSDAA
;
A
#
# COMPACT_ATOMS: atom_id res chain seq x y z
N VAL A 1 -11.30 11.36 -7.38
CA VAL A 1 -9.99 10.98 -6.82
C VAL A 1 -8.93 11.58 -7.72
N LEU A 2 -7.83 12.03 -7.14
CA LEU A 2 -6.67 12.58 -7.85
C LEU A 2 -5.39 12.19 -7.09
N TYR A 3 -4.26 12.24 -7.80
CA TYR A 3 -2.93 12.17 -7.22
C TYR A 3 -2.08 13.31 -7.74
N GLY A 4 -1.34 13.93 -6.85
CA GLY A 4 -0.42 15.00 -7.18
C GLY A 4 0.52 15.34 -6.03
N GLN A 5 1.44 16.24 -6.34
CA GLN A 5 2.45 16.75 -5.41
C GLN A 5 2.68 18.22 -5.68
N THR A 6 3.19 18.96 -4.71
CA THR A 6 3.56 20.38 -4.85
C THR A 6 4.53 20.57 -6.01
N GLU A 7 5.44 19.64 -6.21
CA GLU A 7 6.44 19.61 -7.29
C GLU A 7 5.82 19.44 -8.70
N ALA A 8 4.54 19.03 -8.77
CA ALA A 8 3.76 18.88 -10.02
C ALA A 8 2.76 20.02 -10.22
N SER A 9 2.77 21.06 -9.38
CA SER A 9 1.70 22.08 -9.35
C SER A 9 0.32 21.40 -9.22
N ASP A 10 0.20 20.46 -8.30
CA ASP A 10 -0.96 19.70 -7.82
C ASP A 10 -1.34 18.43 -8.61
N PHE A 11 -1.31 18.39 -9.95
CA PHE A 11 -1.96 17.30 -10.67
C PHE A 11 -0.99 16.44 -11.49
N VAL A 12 -0.90 15.15 -11.14
CA VAL A 12 -0.25 14.10 -11.94
C VAL A 12 -1.32 13.23 -12.61
N THR A 13 -2.32 12.80 -11.82
CA THR A 13 -3.47 12.03 -12.30
C THR A 13 -4.78 12.64 -11.80
N LEU A 14 -5.83 12.47 -12.58
CA LEU A 14 -7.16 12.98 -12.25
C LEU A 14 -8.23 12.13 -12.94
N HIS A 15 -9.23 11.67 -12.19
CA HIS A 15 -10.42 11.05 -12.78
C HIS A 15 -11.25 12.07 -13.57
N ARG A 16 -11.82 11.62 -14.68
CA ARG A 16 -12.76 12.41 -15.48
C ARG A 16 -14.19 12.05 -15.11
N ASN A 17 -15.12 12.95 -15.39
CA ASN A 17 -16.53 12.66 -15.24
C ASN A 17 -16.91 11.44 -16.09
N GLY A 18 -17.56 10.46 -15.47
CA GLY A 18 -17.96 9.22 -16.12
C GLY A 18 -16.91 8.11 -16.16
N ASP A 19 -15.67 8.38 -15.69
CA ASP A 19 -14.56 7.42 -15.62
C ASP A 19 -13.92 7.48 -14.21
N VAL A 20 -14.74 7.22 -13.20
CA VAL A 20 -14.29 7.27 -11.79
C VAL A 20 -14.21 5.86 -11.23
N ASP A 21 -12.99 5.40 -10.96
CA ASP A 21 -12.74 4.21 -10.17
C ASP A 21 -12.18 4.61 -8.78
N PRO A 22 -12.95 4.42 -7.70
CA PRO A 22 -12.51 4.79 -6.36
C PRO A 22 -11.33 3.96 -5.83
N LYS A 23 -10.92 2.91 -6.53
CA LYS A 23 -9.78 2.06 -6.19
C LYS A 23 -8.45 2.57 -6.75
N THR A 24 -8.48 3.61 -7.59
CA THR A 24 -7.30 4.17 -8.27
C THR A 24 -7.25 5.70 -8.13
N GLU A 25 -6.13 6.30 -8.45
CA GLU A 25 -5.93 7.75 -8.53
C GLU A 25 -6.20 8.29 -9.95
N GLY A 26 -6.62 7.40 -10.87
CA GLY A 26 -7.05 7.76 -12.21
C GLY A 26 -5.96 7.80 -13.27
N PRO A 27 -6.34 8.20 -14.50
CA PRO A 27 -5.43 8.35 -15.62
C PRO A 27 -4.56 9.60 -15.47
N VAL A 28 -3.45 9.67 -16.21
CA VAL A 28 -2.61 10.88 -16.25
C VAL A 28 -3.39 12.10 -16.72
N TYR A 29 -3.08 13.23 -16.09
CA TYR A 29 -3.59 14.53 -16.53
C TYR A 29 -3.03 14.88 -17.94
N PRO A 30 -3.81 15.53 -18.82
CA PRO A 30 -3.34 15.92 -20.14
C PRO A 30 -2.05 16.73 -20.10
N GLY A 31 -1.07 16.33 -20.92
CA GLY A 31 0.25 16.94 -20.96
C GLY A 31 1.25 16.43 -19.92
N VAL A 32 0.82 15.55 -19.02
CA VAL A 32 1.69 14.87 -18.07
C VAL A 32 2.05 13.49 -18.62
N HIS A 33 3.31 13.11 -18.46
CA HIS A 33 3.82 11.78 -18.73
C HIS A 33 4.15 11.09 -17.41
N LYS A 34 3.86 9.80 -17.30
CA LYS A 34 4.24 8.97 -16.15
C LYS A 34 5.02 7.75 -16.58
N LYS A 35 5.85 7.23 -15.69
CA LYS A 35 6.47 5.91 -15.80
C LYS A 35 6.61 5.34 -14.39
N ILE A 36 6.68 4.01 -14.31
CA ILE A 36 7.01 3.30 -13.09
C ILE A 36 8.35 2.60 -13.31
N LYS A 37 9.28 2.77 -12.39
CA LYS A 37 10.58 2.10 -12.41
C LYS A 37 10.89 1.63 -11.00
N ASP A 38 11.21 0.34 -10.86
CA ASP A 38 11.49 -0.30 -9.57
C ASP A 38 10.40 0.02 -8.52
N VAL A 39 9.11 -0.08 -8.94
CA VAL A 39 7.86 0.27 -8.25
C VAL A 39 7.65 1.77 -7.99
N GLU A 40 8.67 2.62 -8.09
CA GLU A 40 8.55 4.05 -7.87
C GLU A 40 7.89 4.74 -9.07
N VAL A 41 6.96 5.64 -8.77
CA VAL A 41 6.27 6.48 -9.74
C VAL A 41 7.14 7.69 -10.09
N PHE A 42 7.26 7.95 -11.40
CA PHE A 42 7.89 9.16 -11.93
C PHE A 42 6.90 9.89 -12.83
N TYR A 43 6.96 11.21 -12.84
CA TYR A 43 6.21 12.02 -13.78
C TYR A 43 7.08 13.11 -14.41
N LYS A 44 6.59 13.62 -15.54
CA LYS A 44 7.18 14.75 -16.28
C LYS A 44 6.06 15.51 -16.96
N GLY A 45 6.09 16.83 -16.90
CA GLY A 45 5.06 17.66 -17.52
C GLY A 45 5.33 19.15 -17.37
N PRO A 46 4.47 20.00 -17.92
CA PRO A 46 4.65 21.45 -17.88
C PRO A 46 4.49 22.04 -16.47
N GLY A 47 3.80 21.32 -15.55
CA GLY A 47 3.60 21.72 -14.17
C GLY A 47 4.77 21.40 -13.24
N VAL A 48 5.85 20.77 -13.73
CA VAL A 48 7.01 20.47 -12.90
C VAL A 48 7.65 21.76 -12.39
N PHE A 49 7.86 21.84 -11.09
CA PHE A 49 8.50 22.97 -10.42
C PHE A 49 9.93 23.20 -10.91
N LYS A 50 10.47 24.41 -10.72
CA LYS A 50 11.84 24.73 -11.12
C LYS A 50 12.91 24.14 -10.20
N GLY A 51 12.55 23.87 -8.96
CA GLY A 51 13.42 23.35 -7.91
C GLY A 51 13.10 23.92 -6.54
N TYR A 52 13.79 23.39 -5.54
CA TYR A 52 13.69 23.88 -4.16
C TYR A 52 14.53 25.14 -3.96
N TYR A 53 13.95 26.14 -3.31
CA TYR A 53 14.63 27.41 -3.06
C TYR A 53 15.89 27.24 -2.25
N LYS A 54 17.04 27.71 -2.79
CA LYS A 54 18.38 27.61 -2.19
C LYS A 54 18.78 26.18 -1.77
N ASN A 55 18.22 25.14 -2.42
CA ASN A 55 18.57 23.74 -2.16
C ASN A 55 18.72 22.98 -3.50
N GLU A 56 19.88 23.18 -4.12
CA GLU A 56 20.19 22.54 -5.41
C GLU A 56 20.37 21.03 -5.28
N GLU A 57 20.87 20.55 -4.14
CA GLU A 57 21.11 19.14 -3.90
C GLU A 57 19.79 18.37 -3.91
N ALA A 58 18.82 18.77 -3.09
CA ALA A 58 17.48 18.18 -3.08
C ALA A 58 16.77 18.31 -4.46
N THR A 59 17.02 19.41 -5.17
CA THR A 59 16.47 19.58 -6.52
C THR A 59 17.02 18.54 -7.49
N LYS A 60 18.35 18.31 -7.50
CA LYS A 60 19.01 17.30 -8.35
C LYS A 60 18.64 15.86 -7.98
N GLU A 61 18.36 15.60 -6.70
CA GLU A 61 17.86 14.31 -6.24
C GLU A 61 16.43 14.04 -6.70
N THR A 62 15.60 15.09 -6.75
CA THR A 62 14.18 15.00 -7.09
C THR A 62 13.94 15.05 -8.60
N ILE A 63 14.63 15.90 -9.36
CA ILE A 63 14.47 16.04 -10.82
C ILE A 63 15.71 15.49 -11.53
N ASP A 64 15.52 14.49 -12.38
CA ASP A 64 16.61 13.97 -13.19
C ASP A 64 16.97 14.92 -14.36
N LYS A 65 18.12 14.67 -14.98
CA LYS A 65 18.59 15.45 -16.14
C LYS A 65 17.65 15.50 -17.35
N ASN A 66 16.67 14.62 -17.42
CA ASN A 66 15.67 14.54 -18.48
C ASN A 66 14.34 15.19 -18.08
N GLY A 67 14.27 15.80 -16.89
CA GLY A 67 13.10 16.48 -16.35
C GLY A 67 12.04 15.51 -15.75
N TRP A 68 12.42 14.29 -15.40
CA TRP A 68 11.56 13.39 -14.65
C TRP A 68 11.68 13.65 -13.17
N VAL A 69 10.54 13.79 -12.52
CA VAL A 69 10.44 13.95 -11.06
C VAL A 69 10.26 12.59 -10.42
N LYS A 70 11.07 12.28 -9.42
CA LYS A 70 10.91 11.16 -8.50
C LYS A 70 9.86 11.53 -7.47
N THR A 71 8.81 10.73 -7.33
CA THR A 71 7.74 11.03 -6.37
C THR A 71 8.04 10.56 -4.96
N GLY A 72 8.88 9.54 -4.82
CA GLY A 72 9.06 8.81 -3.58
C GLY A 72 7.87 7.90 -3.24
N ASP A 73 6.89 7.76 -4.14
CA ASP A 73 5.72 6.92 -3.98
C ASP A 73 5.81 5.69 -4.87
N ALA A 74 5.44 4.54 -4.34
CA ALA A 74 5.30 3.30 -5.08
C ALA A 74 3.89 3.17 -5.64
N GLY A 75 3.79 2.72 -6.88
CA GLY A 75 2.51 2.55 -7.54
C GLY A 75 2.55 1.49 -8.63
N VAL A 76 1.35 1.11 -9.07
CA VAL A 76 1.12 0.20 -10.19
C VAL A 76 0.12 0.82 -11.16
N LEU A 77 0.07 0.31 -12.37
CA LEU A 77 -0.98 0.66 -13.33
C LEU A 77 -1.97 -0.48 -13.40
N ASP A 78 -3.25 -0.15 -13.38
CA ASP A 78 -4.30 -1.13 -13.68
C ASP A 78 -4.40 -1.40 -15.20
N SER A 79 -5.31 -2.28 -15.59
CA SER A 79 -5.56 -2.64 -17.00
C SER A 79 -6.04 -1.47 -17.86
N ASN A 80 -6.59 -0.43 -17.26
CA ASN A 80 -7.07 0.80 -17.93
C ASN A 80 -5.97 1.88 -17.99
N GLY A 81 -4.81 1.60 -17.40
CA GLY A 81 -3.70 2.54 -17.29
C GLY A 81 -3.90 3.59 -16.19
N HIS A 82 -4.85 3.38 -15.27
CA HIS A 82 -4.99 4.22 -14.10
C HIS A 82 -3.85 3.95 -13.10
N LEU A 83 -3.40 4.99 -12.44
CA LEU A 83 -2.40 4.86 -11.38
C LEU A 83 -3.07 4.40 -10.09
N LYS A 84 -2.46 3.45 -9.40
CA LYS A 84 -2.78 3.06 -8.04
C LYS A 84 -1.54 3.21 -7.18
N ILE A 85 -1.57 4.12 -6.22
CA ILE A 85 -0.51 4.29 -5.22
C ILE A 85 -0.68 3.20 -4.16
N ILE A 86 0.41 2.52 -3.83
CA ILE A 86 0.38 1.39 -2.89
C ILE A 86 1.11 1.69 -1.59
N ASP A 87 2.21 2.47 -1.64
CA ASP A 87 3.00 2.83 -0.45
C ASP A 87 4.00 3.95 -0.80
N ARG A 88 4.87 4.30 0.15
CA ARG A 88 6.10 5.04 -0.14
C ARG A 88 7.13 4.09 -0.75
N ALA A 89 7.85 4.53 -1.78
CA ALA A 89 8.82 3.69 -2.49
C ALA A 89 9.91 3.11 -1.58
N LYS A 90 10.35 3.88 -0.58
CA LYS A 90 11.34 3.45 0.43
C LYS A 90 10.83 2.39 1.41
N ASP A 91 9.51 2.28 1.56
CA ASP A 91 8.87 1.40 2.53
C ASP A 91 8.40 0.07 1.86
N VAL A 92 8.53 -0.05 0.54
CA VAL A 92 8.26 -1.28 -0.20
C VAL A 92 9.37 -2.29 0.05
N GLY A 93 9.00 -3.46 0.56
CA GLY A 93 9.92 -4.59 0.77
C GLY A 93 10.11 -5.44 -0.47
N LYS A 94 11.21 -6.19 -0.53
CA LYS A 94 11.54 -7.10 -1.61
C LYS A 94 11.88 -8.48 -1.06
N LEU A 95 11.17 -9.51 -1.54
CA LEU A 95 11.45 -10.89 -1.20
C LEU A 95 12.72 -11.41 -1.91
N ASN A 96 13.30 -12.51 -1.42
CA ASN A 96 14.43 -13.21 -2.07
C ASN A 96 14.11 -13.60 -3.52
N SER A 97 12.86 -13.89 -3.84
CA SER A 97 12.37 -14.16 -5.19
C SER A 97 12.41 -12.95 -6.13
N GLY A 98 12.68 -11.75 -5.59
CA GLY A 98 12.60 -10.48 -6.31
C GLY A 98 11.20 -9.85 -6.34
N LYS A 99 10.17 -10.55 -5.85
CA LYS A 99 8.81 -10.03 -5.76
C LYS A 99 8.74 -8.90 -4.73
N MET A 100 8.10 -7.80 -5.11
CA MET A 100 7.91 -6.64 -4.24
C MET A 100 6.60 -6.79 -3.45
N PHE A 101 6.56 -6.21 -2.25
CA PHE A 101 5.34 -6.12 -1.45
C PHE A 101 5.28 -4.80 -0.69
N ALA A 102 4.08 -4.32 -0.41
CA ALA A 102 3.83 -3.06 0.30
C ALA A 102 3.32 -3.36 1.73
N PRO A 103 4.19 -3.29 2.77
CA PRO A 103 3.82 -3.62 4.14
C PRO A 103 2.60 -2.83 4.63
N LYS A 104 2.62 -1.51 4.46
CA LYS A 104 1.53 -0.62 4.90
C LYS A 104 0.20 -0.95 4.25
N TYR A 105 0.20 -1.29 2.97
CA TYR A 105 -1.00 -1.70 2.27
C TYR A 105 -1.60 -2.98 2.89
N LEU A 106 -0.76 -4.00 3.14
CA LEU A 106 -1.19 -5.26 3.77
C LEU A 106 -1.69 -5.02 5.20
N GLU A 107 -0.93 -4.28 6.02
CA GLU A 107 -1.30 -3.93 7.39
C GLU A 107 -2.66 -3.21 7.44
N ASN A 108 -2.85 -2.22 6.58
CA ASN A 108 -4.12 -1.49 6.51
C ASN A 108 -5.28 -2.40 6.08
N LYS A 109 -5.07 -3.28 5.10
CA LYS A 109 -6.10 -4.25 4.69
C LYS A 109 -6.48 -5.22 5.83
N LEU A 110 -5.49 -5.73 6.56
CA LEU A 110 -5.73 -6.59 7.73
C LEU A 110 -6.52 -5.87 8.83
N LYS A 111 -6.23 -4.61 9.09
CA LYS A 111 -6.94 -3.81 10.10
C LYS A 111 -8.40 -3.48 9.75
N PHE A 112 -8.82 -3.62 8.50
CA PHE A 112 -10.23 -3.56 8.16
C PHE A 112 -11.03 -4.78 8.66
N CYS A 113 -10.35 -5.86 9.02
CA CYS A 113 -10.97 -6.99 9.70
C CYS A 113 -11.20 -6.62 11.17
N GLY A 114 -12.44 -6.60 11.61
CA GLY A 114 -12.83 -6.15 12.96
C GLY A 114 -12.25 -6.95 14.12
N ILE A 115 -11.62 -8.12 13.86
CA ILE A 115 -10.96 -8.95 14.88
C ILE A 115 -9.45 -8.68 14.98
N ILE A 116 -8.89 -7.88 14.09
CA ILE A 116 -7.47 -7.49 14.08
C ILE A 116 -7.35 -6.03 14.50
N LYS A 117 -6.74 -5.77 15.63
CA LYS A 117 -6.50 -4.43 16.15
C LYS A 117 -5.29 -3.77 15.49
N GLU A 118 -4.18 -4.52 15.39
CA GLU A 118 -2.96 -4.08 14.76
C GLU A 118 -2.30 -5.23 13.99
N ALA A 119 -1.62 -4.88 12.90
CA ALA A 119 -0.81 -5.80 12.13
C ALA A 119 0.52 -5.13 11.76
N VAL A 120 1.61 -5.90 11.78
CA VAL A 120 2.93 -5.46 11.31
C VAL A 120 3.44 -6.51 10.33
N ALA A 121 3.54 -6.13 9.05
CA ALA A 121 4.01 -7.00 7.97
C ALA A 121 5.51 -6.81 7.73
N PHE A 122 6.23 -7.90 7.56
CA PHE A 122 7.66 -7.91 7.28
C PHE A 122 8.02 -9.09 6.37
N GLY A 123 9.09 -8.96 5.61
CA GLY A 123 9.50 -9.98 4.66
C GLY A 123 10.68 -9.56 3.79
N ASP A 124 11.24 -8.37 4.05
CA ASP A 124 12.38 -7.89 3.25
C ASP A 124 13.55 -8.86 3.35
N ASN A 125 14.07 -9.28 2.17
CA ASN A 125 15.09 -10.32 2.05
C ASN A 125 14.71 -11.67 2.70
N LYS A 126 13.41 -12.01 2.71
CA LYS A 126 12.89 -13.32 3.14
C LYS A 126 12.21 -14.04 1.97
N ASP A 127 11.88 -15.31 2.15
CA ASP A 127 11.23 -16.11 1.10
C ASP A 127 9.73 -15.81 0.99
N PHE A 128 9.12 -15.29 2.08
CA PHE A 128 7.71 -14.95 2.15
C PHE A 128 7.48 -13.77 3.11
N VAL A 129 6.30 -13.16 2.99
CA VAL A 129 5.84 -12.13 3.91
C VAL A 129 5.26 -12.80 5.16
N SER A 130 5.65 -12.31 6.33
CA SER A 130 5.09 -12.69 7.62
C SER A 130 4.45 -11.49 8.28
N CYS A 131 3.55 -11.69 9.25
CA CYS A 131 3.00 -10.61 10.04
C CYS A 131 2.87 -10.96 11.52
N PHE A 132 3.09 -9.97 12.37
CA PHE A 132 2.64 -10.00 13.75
C PHE A 132 1.23 -9.43 13.81
N ILE A 133 0.33 -10.15 14.47
CA ILE A 133 -1.07 -9.75 14.65
C ILE A 133 -1.35 -9.51 16.12
N ASN A 134 -1.92 -8.35 16.41
CA ASN A 134 -2.54 -8.06 17.70
C ASN A 134 -4.05 -8.12 17.49
N ILE A 135 -4.70 -9.09 18.15
CA ILE A 135 -6.15 -9.29 18.06
C ILE A 135 -6.91 -8.17 18.77
N ASP A 136 -8.09 -7.85 18.29
CA ASP A 136 -9.05 -7.04 19.04
C ASP A 136 -9.70 -7.90 20.11
N LEU A 137 -9.38 -7.60 21.39
CA LEU A 137 -9.82 -8.42 22.51
C LEU A 137 -11.33 -8.53 22.60
N GLU A 138 -12.06 -7.43 22.44
CA GLU A 138 -13.52 -7.42 22.60
C GLU A 138 -14.20 -8.22 21.50
N ALA A 139 -13.77 -8.04 20.26
CA ALA A 139 -14.32 -8.75 19.12
C ALA A 139 -14.03 -10.25 19.16
N VAL A 140 -12.77 -10.62 19.49
CA VAL A 140 -12.37 -12.05 19.59
C VAL A 140 -12.96 -12.72 20.82
N ALA A 141 -13.08 -12.02 21.95
CA ALA A 141 -13.78 -12.53 23.13
C ALA A 141 -15.25 -12.84 22.84
N SER A 142 -15.97 -11.92 22.21
CA SER A 142 -17.36 -12.13 21.79
C SER A 142 -17.50 -13.31 20.80
N TRP A 143 -16.51 -13.50 19.93
CA TRP A 143 -16.46 -14.66 19.02
C TRP A 143 -16.20 -15.96 19.81
N ALA A 144 -15.27 -15.95 20.76
CA ALA A 144 -14.94 -17.11 21.58
C ALA A 144 -16.14 -17.57 22.42
N GLU A 145 -16.89 -16.64 23.04
CA GLU A 145 -18.12 -16.92 23.78
C GLU A 145 -19.17 -17.62 22.89
N ARG A 146 -19.41 -17.10 21.68
CA ARG A 146 -20.35 -17.71 20.74
C ARG A 146 -19.95 -19.09 20.25
N ASN A 147 -18.66 -19.42 20.32
CA ASN A 147 -18.12 -20.72 19.93
C ASN A 147 -17.80 -21.63 21.15
N ASN A 148 -18.22 -21.24 22.36
CA ASN A 148 -18.00 -21.98 23.60
C ASN A 148 -16.50 -22.26 23.88
N ILE A 149 -15.62 -21.30 23.55
CA ILE A 149 -14.19 -21.38 23.80
C ILE A 149 -13.91 -20.70 25.13
N ALA A 150 -13.44 -21.48 26.12
CA ALA A 150 -13.04 -20.97 27.43
C ALA A 150 -11.62 -20.40 27.35
N TYR A 151 -11.39 -19.27 27.98
CA TYR A 151 -10.07 -18.64 28.10
C TYR A 151 -9.94 -17.88 29.44
N SER A 152 -8.73 -17.69 29.91
CA SER A 152 -8.43 -17.02 31.18
C SER A 152 -7.98 -15.57 31.04
N GLY A 153 -7.66 -15.11 29.86
CA GLY A 153 -7.22 -13.74 29.56
C GLY A 153 -6.65 -13.59 28.15
N TYR A 154 -6.13 -12.39 27.84
CA TYR A 154 -5.66 -12.04 26.49
C TYR A 154 -4.63 -13.03 25.93
N ILE A 155 -3.59 -13.37 26.71
CA ILE A 155 -2.50 -14.25 26.26
C ILE A 155 -3.03 -15.64 25.94
N ASP A 156 -3.88 -16.16 26.79
CA ASP A 156 -4.51 -17.48 26.60
C ASP A 156 -5.42 -17.46 25.36
N LEU A 157 -6.29 -16.46 25.24
CA LEU A 157 -7.17 -16.30 24.08
C LEU A 157 -6.37 -16.18 22.78
N ALA A 158 -5.36 -15.32 22.75
CA ALA A 158 -4.52 -15.10 21.57
C ALA A 158 -3.69 -16.36 21.21
N GLY A 159 -3.41 -17.24 22.16
CA GLY A 159 -2.68 -18.50 21.95
C GLY A 159 -3.56 -19.69 21.54
N GLN A 160 -4.89 -19.55 21.51
CA GLN A 160 -5.80 -20.62 21.11
C GLN A 160 -5.65 -20.99 19.64
N SER A 161 -5.57 -22.27 19.30
CA SER A 161 -5.48 -22.73 17.91
C SER A 161 -6.66 -22.27 17.06
N SER A 162 -7.86 -22.27 17.64
CA SER A 162 -9.08 -21.78 16.98
C SER A 162 -9.03 -20.29 16.64
N VAL A 163 -8.32 -19.47 17.43
CA VAL A 163 -8.09 -18.06 17.13
C VAL A 163 -7.04 -17.92 16.04
N TYR A 164 -6.00 -18.77 16.00
CA TYR A 164 -5.07 -18.83 14.89
C TYR A 164 -5.77 -19.18 13.58
N ASP A 165 -6.67 -20.17 13.59
CA ASP A 165 -7.45 -20.55 12.40
C ASP A 165 -8.38 -19.40 11.94
N LEU A 166 -9.01 -18.71 12.89
CA LEU A 166 -9.83 -17.54 12.61
C LEU A 166 -9.03 -16.44 11.91
N ILE A 167 -7.85 -16.11 12.44
CA ILE A 167 -6.96 -15.08 11.89
C ILE A 167 -6.38 -15.51 10.54
N SER A 168 -5.99 -16.78 10.39
CA SER A 168 -5.49 -17.34 9.12
C SER A 168 -6.50 -17.18 7.99
N ASN A 169 -7.77 -17.47 8.25
CA ASN A 169 -8.84 -17.28 7.28
C ASN A 169 -9.00 -15.81 6.84
N GLU A 170 -8.78 -14.85 7.73
CA GLU A 170 -8.81 -13.43 7.36
C GLU A 170 -7.58 -13.00 6.55
N ILE A 171 -6.41 -13.53 6.90
CA ILE A 171 -5.18 -13.30 6.13
C ILE A 171 -5.34 -13.82 4.71
N ASP A 172 -5.88 -15.02 4.54
CA ASP A 172 -6.12 -15.63 3.22
C ASP A 172 -7.03 -14.76 2.35
N LYS A 173 -8.09 -14.18 2.90
CA LYS A 173 -8.96 -13.25 2.19
C LYS A 173 -8.20 -12.03 1.69
N VAL A 174 -7.33 -11.46 2.54
CA VAL A 174 -6.50 -10.29 2.16
C VAL A 174 -5.47 -10.68 1.11
N CYS A 175 -4.84 -11.86 1.21
CA CYS A 175 -3.89 -12.35 0.22
C CYS A 175 -4.54 -12.57 -1.15
N LEU A 176 -5.75 -13.14 -1.19
CA LEU A 176 -6.49 -13.31 -2.44
C LEU A 176 -6.82 -11.97 -3.10
N LEU A 177 -7.24 -10.98 -2.32
CA LEU A 177 -7.49 -9.62 -2.84
C LEU A 177 -6.21 -8.97 -3.36
N TYR A 178 -5.08 -9.14 -2.66
CA TYR A 178 -3.79 -8.58 -3.07
C TYR A 178 -3.27 -9.20 -4.37
N THR A 179 -3.46 -10.52 -4.57
CA THR A 179 -3.04 -11.20 -5.80
C THR A 179 -3.97 -10.90 -6.98
N SER A 180 -5.25 -10.67 -6.76
CA SER A 180 -6.20 -10.26 -7.80
C SER A 180 -6.03 -8.80 -8.23
N ASP A 181 -5.58 -7.93 -7.33
CA ASP A 181 -5.31 -6.51 -7.62
C ASP A 181 -3.92 -6.28 -8.24
N ALA A 182 -3.04 -7.30 -8.21
CA ALA A 182 -1.66 -7.24 -8.74
C ALA A 182 -1.49 -7.97 -10.10
N ALA A 183 -2.56 -8.57 -10.61
CA ALA A 183 -2.64 -9.22 -11.92
C ALA A 183 -3.30 -8.31 -12.94
#